data_a62c8f96bd49feb53c059e395a15339f
#
_entry.id   a62c8f96bd49feb53c059e395a15339f
#
_cell.length_a   1.000
_cell.length_b   1.000
_cell.length_c   1.000
_cell.angle_alpha   90.00
_cell.angle_beta   90.00
_cell.angle_gamma   90.00
#
_symmetry.space_group_name_H-M   'P 1'
#
loop_
_entity.id
_entity.type
_entity.pdbx_description
1 polymer ?
#
loop_
_entity_poly.entity_id
_entity_poly.type
_entity_poly.pdbx_seq_one_letter_code
_entity_poly.pdbx_strand_id
1 'polypeptide(L)'
;MPHAVIGACGDFLFGFRRLLMNALNLSTAVSITHNALAVGRELRAAPLTVAVLDAGGHLITLQREDGASLLRPQIAIGKAWGALALGKGSRLIAADAQQRPAFIGAVNNLAQGSLVPAPGGVLIRDAQGQVIGAVGITGDTSDIDEQCAVSALESLGLKADAGV
;
A
#
# COMPACT_ATOMS: atom_id res chain seq x y z
N MET A 1 -40.37 10.16 39.44
CA MET A 1 -39.44 9.09 39.07
C MET A 1 -38.87 9.42 37.70
N PRO A 2 -37.59 9.80 37.55
CA PRO A 2 -36.97 9.99 36.26
C PRO A 2 -36.28 8.70 35.83
N HIS A 3 -36.69 8.16 34.70
CA HIS A 3 -36.02 7.04 34.07
C HIS A 3 -34.72 7.53 33.36
N ALA A 4 -33.61 6.92 33.74
CA ALA A 4 -32.30 7.16 33.21
C ALA A 4 -32.21 6.72 31.74
N VAL A 5 -31.88 7.66 30.84
CA VAL A 5 -31.41 7.39 29.50
C VAL A 5 -29.89 7.37 29.58
N ILE A 6 -29.33 6.21 29.92
CA ILE A 6 -27.88 5.96 29.84
C ILE A 6 -27.71 4.66 29.04
N GLY A 7 -27.63 4.75 27.74
CA GLY A 7 -27.41 3.58 26.88
C GLY A 7 -26.76 3.82 25.51
N ALA A 8 -26.81 5.04 24.99
CA ALA A 8 -26.45 5.27 23.59
C ALA A 8 -24.99 5.77 23.36
N CYS A 9 -24.30 6.21 24.42
CA CYS A 9 -22.96 6.81 24.28
C CYS A 9 -21.83 5.77 24.31
N GLY A 10 -22.05 4.63 24.96
CA GLY A 10 -21.05 3.55 25.09
C GLY A 10 -20.81 2.80 23.79
N ASP A 11 -21.86 2.50 23.06
CA ASP A 11 -21.79 1.71 21.83
C ASP A 11 -21.17 2.50 20.68
N PHE A 12 -21.40 3.82 20.63
CA PHE A 12 -20.80 4.70 19.62
C PHE A 12 -19.28 4.82 19.81
N LEU A 13 -18.82 4.97 21.04
CA LEU A 13 -17.39 5.01 21.38
C LEU A 13 -16.69 3.65 21.15
N PHE A 14 -17.39 2.54 21.42
CA PHE A 14 -16.86 1.19 21.17
C PHE A 14 -16.76 0.88 19.66
N GLY A 15 -17.76 1.28 18.89
CA GLY A 15 -17.75 1.16 17.43
C GLY A 15 -16.65 2.01 16.78
N PHE A 16 -16.47 3.24 17.24
CA PHE A 16 -15.43 4.15 16.76
C PHE A 16 -14.02 3.65 17.11
N ARG A 17 -13.82 3.09 18.32
CA ARG A 17 -12.56 2.48 18.74
C ARG A 17 -12.22 1.21 17.93
N ARG A 18 -13.24 0.43 17.54
CA ARG A 18 -13.07 -0.76 16.69
C ARG A 18 -12.72 -0.38 15.25
N LEU A 19 -13.28 0.72 14.74
CA LEU A 19 -12.94 1.28 13.43
C LEU A 19 -11.49 1.77 13.38
N LEU A 20 -11.01 2.39 14.46
CA LEU A 20 -9.62 2.86 14.57
C LEU A 20 -8.62 1.70 14.76
N MET A 21 -9.04 0.55 15.28
CA MET A 21 -8.18 -0.62 15.46
C MET A 21 -7.89 -1.37 14.15
N ASN A 22 -8.68 -1.17 13.10
CA ASN A 22 -8.47 -1.78 11.78
C ASN A 22 -7.80 -0.84 10.78
N ALA A 23 -7.52 0.41 11.16
CA ALA A 23 -6.81 1.34 10.29
C ALA A 23 -5.30 1.09 10.36
N LEU A 24 -4.64 1.18 9.21
CA LEU A 24 -3.17 1.14 9.15
C LEU A 24 -2.61 2.37 9.86
N ASN A 25 -1.94 2.15 11.01
CA ASN A 25 -1.36 3.23 11.80
C ASN A 25 0.10 3.52 11.40
N LEU A 26 0.63 4.68 11.84
CA LEU A 26 1.98 5.12 11.52
C LEU A 26 3.05 4.09 11.98
N SER A 27 2.92 3.53 13.18
CA SER A 27 3.90 2.57 13.70
C SER A 27 4.01 1.33 12.80
N THR A 28 2.87 0.77 12.37
CA THR A 28 2.83 -0.37 11.45
C THR A 28 3.39 0.02 10.08
N ALA A 29 3.03 1.19 9.55
CA ALA A 29 3.54 1.68 8.26
C ALA A 29 5.07 1.87 8.27
N VAL A 30 5.62 2.39 9.36
CA VAL A 30 7.09 2.51 9.54
C VAL A 30 7.74 1.14 9.61
N SER A 31 7.14 0.17 10.32
CA SER A 31 7.65 -1.20 10.39
C SER A 31 7.66 -1.87 9.00
N ILE A 32 6.60 -1.69 8.21
CA ILE A 32 6.54 -2.18 6.82
C ILE A 32 7.70 -1.61 6.01
N THR A 33 7.91 -0.29 6.08
CA THR A 33 8.98 0.39 5.34
C THR A 33 10.35 -0.12 5.75
N HIS A 34 10.60 -0.26 7.06
CA HIS A 34 11.87 -0.75 7.60
C HIS A 34 12.15 -2.19 7.15
N ASN A 35 11.17 -3.08 7.26
CA ASN A 35 11.32 -4.47 6.86
C ASN A 35 11.52 -4.61 5.35
N ALA A 36 10.83 -3.81 4.53
CA ALA A 36 11.01 -3.81 3.09
C ALA A 36 12.43 -3.42 2.68
N LEU A 37 12.99 -2.37 3.30
CA LEU A 37 14.36 -1.96 3.06
C LEU A 37 15.37 -3.02 3.54
N ALA A 38 15.11 -3.69 4.67
CA ALA A 38 15.97 -4.79 5.16
C ALA A 38 16.00 -5.96 4.16
N VAL A 39 14.84 -6.40 3.67
CA VAL A 39 14.74 -7.43 2.62
C VAL A 39 15.50 -7.00 1.36
N GLY A 40 15.35 -5.74 0.94
CA GLY A 40 16.12 -5.20 -0.20
C GLY A 40 17.63 -5.32 0.00
N ARG A 41 18.15 -5.09 1.21
CA ARG A 41 19.57 -5.25 1.53
C ARG A 41 20.00 -6.72 1.49
N GLU A 42 19.18 -7.65 1.99
CA GLU A 42 19.43 -9.09 1.91
C GLU A 42 19.50 -9.57 0.46
N LEU A 43 18.61 -9.08 -0.39
CA LEU A 43 18.57 -9.38 -1.83
C LEU A 43 19.64 -8.64 -2.63
N ARG A 44 20.42 -7.75 -2.03
CA ARG A 44 21.40 -6.88 -2.70
C ARG A 44 20.76 -6.04 -3.81
N ALA A 45 19.53 -5.62 -3.59
CA ALA A 45 18.81 -4.77 -4.53
C ALA A 45 19.49 -3.40 -4.71
N ALA A 46 19.27 -2.75 -5.84
CA ALA A 46 19.60 -1.35 -6.04
C ALA A 46 18.85 -0.48 -5.00
N PRO A 47 19.28 0.79 -4.77
CA PRO A 47 18.65 1.65 -3.76
C PRO A 47 17.14 1.77 -3.96
N LEU A 48 16.38 1.43 -2.91
CA LEU A 48 14.92 1.37 -2.93
C LEU A 48 14.28 2.67 -2.43
N THR A 49 13.05 2.87 -2.86
CA THR A 49 12.10 3.81 -2.27
C THR A 49 10.82 3.06 -1.92
N VAL A 50 10.35 3.23 -0.71
CA VAL A 50 9.15 2.57 -0.16
C VAL A 50 8.16 3.64 0.26
N ALA A 51 6.93 3.55 -0.22
CA ALA A 51 5.79 4.39 0.18
C ALA A 51 4.68 3.51 0.76
N VAL A 52 4.09 3.92 1.87
CA VAL A 52 2.93 3.26 2.47
C VAL A 52 1.79 4.26 2.54
N LEU A 53 0.62 3.86 2.00
CA LEU A 53 -0.59 4.66 1.96
C LEU A 53 -1.70 4.00 2.79
N ASP A 54 -2.58 4.81 3.37
CA ASP A 54 -3.81 4.33 4.01
C ASP A 54 -4.84 3.86 2.97
N ALA A 55 -5.97 3.32 3.42
CA ALA A 55 -7.04 2.83 2.54
C ALA A 55 -7.70 3.94 1.70
N GLY A 56 -7.55 5.21 2.08
CA GLY A 56 -8.00 6.39 1.33
C GLY A 56 -6.99 6.85 0.26
N GLY A 57 -5.84 6.21 0.17
CA GLY A 57 -4.78 6.58 -0.77
C GLY A 57 -3.88 7.73 -0.29
N HIS A 58 -3.96 8.10 1.00
CA HIS A 58 -3.12 9.15 1.58
C HIS A 58 -1.80 8.58 2.08
N LEU A 59 -0.71 9.31 1.83
CA LEU A 59 0.62 8.91 2.25
C LEU A 59 0.75 8.92 3.78
N ILE A 60 1.13 7.77 4.38
CA ILE A 60 1.48 7.68 5.80
C ILE A 60 2.99 7.85 5.98
N THR A 61 3.80 7.11 5.22
CA THR A 61 5.27 7.20 5.28
C THR A 61 5.90 6.96 3.92
N LEU A 62 7.03 7.63 3.70
CA LEU A 62 7.89 7.42 2.55
C LEU A 62 9.34 7.44 3.01
N GLN A 63 10.10 6.42 2.61
CA GLN A 63 11.54 6.39 2.81
C GLN A 63 12.23 6.12 1.48
N ARG A 64 13.22 6.94 1.16
CA ARG A 64 14.06 6.81 -0.03
C ARG A 64 15.50 6.59 0.40
N GLU A 65 16.10 5.50 -0.03
CA GLU A 65 17.52 5.25 0.23
C GLU A 65 18.41 6.22 -0.53
N ASP A 66 19.60 6.45 0.02
CA ASP A 66 20.64 7.22 -0.64
C ASP A 66 20.99 6.59 -1.99
N GLY A 67 21.14 7.43 -3.01
CA GLY A 67 21.40 6.98 -4.38
C GLY A 67 20.18 6.58 -5.21
N ALA A 68 18.97 6.50 -4.61
CA ALA A 68 17.75 6.29 -5.38
C ALA A 68 17.43 7.51 -6.26
N SER A 69 17.02 7.27 -7.51
CA SER A 69 16.79 8.34 -8.48
C SER A 69 15.62 9.27 -8.14
N LEU A 70 15.61 10.46 -8.74
CA LEU A 70 14.70 11.57 -8.44
C LEU A 70 13.19 11.19 -8.48
N LEU A 71 12.78 10.37 -9.46
CA LEU A 71 11.37 9.98 -9.65
C LEU A 71 10.90 8.82 -8.77
N ARG A 72 11.78 8.16 -8.04
CA ARG A 72 11.40 6.98 -7.24
C ARG A 72 10.28 7.25 -6.22
N PRO A 73 10.23 8.40 -5.51
CA PRO A 73 9.11 8.71 -4.62
C PRO A 73 7.75 8.68 -5.33
N GLN A 74 7.63 9.34 -6.48
CA GLN A 74 6.39 9.41 -7.24
C GLN A 74 6.01 8.04 -7.81
N ILE A 75 6.99 7.25 -8.27
CA ILE A 75 6.75 5.89 -8.78
C ILE A 75 6.26 4.98 -7.66
N ALA A 76 6.88 5.00 -6.47
CA ALA A 76 6.45 4.21 -5.32
C ALA A 76 5.01 4.56 -4.92
N ILE A 77 4.71 5.85 -4.76
CA ILE A 77 3.36 6.33 -4.48
C ILE A 77 2.39 5.88 -5.57
N GLY A 78 2.74 6.04 -6.84
CA GLY A 78 1.87 5.71 -7.97
C GLY A 78 1.57 4.21 -8.11
N LYS A 79 2.51 3.32 -7.73
CA LYS A 79 2.29 1.87 -7.67
C LYS A 79 1.27 1.53 -6.55
N ALA A 80 1.47 2.06 -5.34
CA ALA A 80 0.57 1.84 -4.20
C ALA A 80 -0.81 2.46 -4.44
N TRP A 81 -0.85 3.70 -4.90
CA TRP A 81 -2.08 4.42 -5.18
C TRP A 81 -2.91 3.72 -6.27
N GLY A 82 -2.26 3.29 -7.34
CA GLY A 82 -2.90 2.54 -8.43
C GLY A 82 -3.51 1.23 -7.94
N ALA A 83 -2.83 0.51 -7.04
CA ALA A 83 -3.36 -0.71 -6.44
C ALA A 83 -4.66 -0.43 -5.65
N LEU A 84 -4.68 0.62 -4.83
CA LEU A 84 -5.88 1.05 -4.09
C LEU A 84 -7.00 1.51 -5.03
N ALA A 85 -6.68 2.37 -6.01
CA ALA A 85 -7.65 2.97 -6.91
C ALA A 85 -8.38 1.93 -7.78
N LEU A 86 -7.69 0.83 -8.16
CA LEU A 86 -8.26 -0.24 -8.98
C LEU A 86 -8.60 -1.50 -8.18
N GLY A 87 -8.33 -1.53 -6.86
CA GLY A 87 -8.67 -2.62 -5.96
C GLY A 87 -7.91 -3.92 -6.23
N LYS A 88 -6.71 -3.87 -6.81
CA LYS A 88 -5.89 -5.03 -7.17
C LYS A 88 -4.41 -4.70 -7.18
N GLY A 89 -3.57 -5.68 -6.91
CA GLY A 89 -2.12 -5.51 -6.96
C GLY A 89 -1.62 -4.98 -8.29
N SER A 90 -0.56 -4.18 -8.29
CA SER A 90 -0.08 -3.47 -9.48
C SER A 90 0.48 -4.41 -10.55
N ARG A 91 0.76 -5.68 -10.25
CA ARG A 91 1.10 -6.72 -11.24
C ARG A 91 -0.07 -6.94 -12.22
N LEU A 92 -1.30 -7.04 -11.73
CA LEU A 92 -2.49 -7.15 -12.59
C LEU A 92 -2.73 -5.86 -13.41
N ILE A 93 -2.41 -4.71 -12.83
CA ILE A 93 -2.50 -3.44 -13.56
C ILE A 93 -1.48 -3.39 -14.71
N ALA A 94 -0.27 -3.90 -14.47
CA ALA A 94 0.75 -4.02 -15.51
C ALA A 94 0.32 -4.97 -16.64
N ALA A 95 -0.29 -6.12 -16.30
CA ALA A 95 -0.86 -7.03 -17.28
C ALA A 95 -1.98 -6.39 -18.10
N ASP A 96 -2.89 -5.65 -17.43
CA ASP A 96 -3.93 -4.88 -18.13
C ASP A 96 -3.34 -3.81 -19.05
N ALA A 97 -2.26 -3.14 -18.67
CA ALA A 97 -1.60 -2.15 -19.51
C ALA A 97 -1.04 -2.76 -20.81
N GLN A 98 -0.59 -4.00 -20.75
CA GLN A 98 -0.14 -4.74 -21.94
C GLN A 98 -1.30 -5.20 -22.81
N GLN A 99 -2.37 -5.72 -22.20
CA GLN A 99 -3.51 -6.27 -22.92
C GLN A 99 -4.50 -5.20 -23.42
N ARG A 100 -4.65 -4.13 -22.66
CA ARG A 100 -5.63 -3.05 -22.88
C ARG A 100 -5.00 -1.67 -22.70
N PRO A 101 -3.96 -1.31 -23.49
CA PRO A 101 -3.21 -0.06 -23.29
C PRO A 101 -4.08 1.19 -23.40
N ALA A 102 -5.04 1.21 -24.31
CA ALA A 102 -5.97 2.35 -24.47
C ALA A 102 -6.85 2.54 -23.22
N PHE A 103 -7.31 1.45 -22.60
CA PHE A 103 -8.11 1.51 -21.39
C PHE A 103 -7.26 2.05 -20.20
N ILE A 104 -6.09 1.47 -19.97
CA ILE A 104 -5.22 1.94 -18.88
C ILE A 104 -4.74 3.37 -19.12
N GLY A 105 -4.51 3.77 -20.39
CA GLY A 105 -4.22 5.16 -20.73
C GLY A 105 -5.35 6.12 -20.36
N ALA A 106 -6.61 5.75 -20.65
CA ALA A 106 -7.77 6.54 -20.26
C ALA A 106 -7.94 6.62 -18.74
N VAL A 107 -7.75 5.50 -18.02
CA VAL A 107 -7.78 5.45 -16.55
C VAL A 107 -6.69 6.34 -15.96
N ASN A 108 -5.48 6.29 -16.51
CA ASN A 108 -4.38 7.12 -16.02
C ASN A 108 -4.62 8.62 -16.26
N ASN A 109 -5.27 8.98 -17.35
CA ASN A 109 -5.71 10.37 -17.59
C ASN A 109 -6.74 10.82 -16.55
N LEU A 110 -7.75 9.97 -16.25
CA LEU A 110 -8.72 10.25 -15.16
C LEU A 110 -8.04 10.38 -13.81
N ALA A 111 -7.00 9.57 -13.56
CA ALA A 111 -6.17 9.60 -12.35
C ALA A 111 -5.12 10.73 -12.35
N GLN A 112 -5.16 11.63 -13.33
CA GLN A 112 -4.21 12.76 -13.47
C GLN A 112 -2.73 12.31 -13.45
N GLY A 113 -2.44 11.15 -14.06
CA GLY A 113 -1.10 10.60 -14.10
C GLY A 113 -0.62 9.89 -12.82
N SER A 114 -1.49 9.74 -11.82
CA SER A 114 -1.13 9.14 -10.53
C SER A 114 -0.97 7.62 -10.55
N LEU A 115 -1.29 6.95 -11.67
CA LEU A 115 -1.23 5.50 -11.79
C LEU A 115 0.09 5.07 -12.42
N VAL A 116 0.83 4.17 -11.77
CA VAL A 116 2.03 3.52 -12.33
C VAL A 116 1.77 2.03 -12.51
N PRO A 117 1.55 1.55 -13.77
CA PRO A 117 1.22 0.15 -14.06
C PRO A 117 2.48 -0.73 -14.12
N ALA A 118 3.12 -0.95 -12.97
CA ALA A 118 4.29 -1.80 -12.83
C ALA A 118 4.23 -2.56 -11.51
N PRO A 119 4.67 -3.85 -11.43
CA PRO A 119 4.67 -4.60 -10.17
C PRO A 119 5.47 -3.91 -9.07
N GLY A 120 5.11 -4.19 -7.80
CA GLY A 120 5.70 -3.56 -6.62
C GLY A 120 4.71 -2.69 -5.85
N GLY A 121 3.46 -2.53 -6.33
CA GLY A 121 2.35 -1.98 -5.57
C GLY A 121 1.47 -3.12 -5.04
N VAL A 122 1.43 -3.30 -3.73
CA VAL A 122 0.79 -4.43 -3.04
C VAL A 122 -0.25 -3.91 -2.08
N LEU A 123 -1.49 -4.42 -2.18
CA LEU A 123 -2.53 -4.11 -1.21
C LEU A 123 -2.23 -4.77 0.13
N ILE A 124 -2.46 -4.03 1.19
CA ILE A 124 -2.33 -4.50 2.57
C ILE A 124 -3.71 -4.87 3.06
N ARG A 125 -3.90 -6.14 3.44
CA ARG A 125 -5.16 -6.63 4.00
C ARG A 125 -4.97 -7.05 5.46
N ASP A 126 -6.00 -6.79 6.26
CA ASP A 126 -6.08 -7.28 7.64
C ASP A 126 -6.41 -8.78 7.70
N ALA A 127 -6.53 -9.32 8.92
CA ALA A 127 -6.89 -10.72 9.15
C ALA A 127 -8.26 -11.09 8.58
N GLN A 128 -9.18 -10.12 8.45
CA GLN A 128 -10.52 -10.28 7.89
C GLN A 128 -10.55 -10.14 6.36
N GLY A 129 -9.40 -9.82 5.74
CA GLY A 129 -9.27 -9.63 4.29
C GLY A 129 -9.67 -8.23 3.81
N GLN A 130 -9.96 -7.29 4.73
CA GLN A 130 -10.26 -5.92 4.36
C GLN A 130 -9.00 -5.19 3.93
N VAL A 131 -9.09 -4.37 2.89
CA VAL A 131 -7.98 -3.49 2.48
C VAL A 131 -7.84 -2.37 3.49
N ILE A 132 -6.68 -2.30 4.15
CA ILE A 132 -6.35 -1.26 5.13
C ILE A 132 -5.31 -0.27 4.62
N GLY A 133 -4.74 -0.50 3.44
CA GLY A 133 -3.76 0.36 2.80
C GLY A 133 -3.07 -0.32 1.64
N ALA A 134 -1.98 0.28 1.17
CA ALA A 134 -1.08 -0.31 0.20
C ALA A 134 0.37 0.12 0.43
N VAL A 135 1.30 -0.73 0.03
CA VAL A 135 2.72 -0.40 -0.05
C VAL A 135 3.15 -0.37 -1.52
N GLY A 136 3.96 0.61 -1.87
CA GLY A 136 4.59 0.69 -3.18
C GLY A 136 6.10 0.77 -3.04
N ILE A 137 6.81 -0.08 -3.77
CA ILE A 137 8.26 -0.16 -3.78
C ILE A 137 8.79 0.03 -5.19
N THR A 138 9.90 0.70 -5.29
CA THR A 138 10.61 0.90 -6.55
C THR A 138 12.08 1.17 -6.30
N GLY A 139 12.94 0.64 -7.16
CA GLY A 139 14.39 0.84 -7.09
C GLY A 139 15.16 -0.15 -7.95
N ASP A 140 14.72 -1.38 -7.97
CA ASP A 140 15.30 -2.49 -8.74
C ASP A 140 14.33 -2.97 -9.83
N THR A 141 14.42 -4.23 -10.22
CA THR A 141 13.44 -4.87 -11.11
C THR A 141 12.08 -4.95 -10.40
N SER A 142 11.01 -4.91 -11.16
CA SER A 142 9.66 -4.94 -10.61
C SER A 142 9.38 -6.19 -9.76
N ASP A 143 10.02 -7.33 -10.07
CA ASP A 143 9.87 -8.56 -9.29
C ASP A 143 10.57 -8.47 -7.93
N ILE A 144 11.76 -7.87 -7.86
CA ILE A 144 12.46 -7.59 -6.60
C ILE A 144 11.69 -6.57 -5.76
N ASP A 145 11.19 -5.49 -6.38
CA ASP A 145 10.37 -4.48 -5.73
C ASP A 145 9.14 -5.14 -5.05
N GLU A 146 8.43 -6.01 -5.78
CA GLU A 146 7.25 -6.73 -5.27
C GLU A 146 7.60 -7.73 -4.19
N GLN A 147 8.70 -8.49 -4.36
CA GLN A 147 9.16 -9.44 -3.35
C GLN A 147 9.48 -8.74 -2.02
N CYS A 148 10.12 -7.58 -2.06
CA CYS A 148 10.37 -6.78 -0.87
C CYS A 148 9.07 -6.36 -0.17
N ALA A 149 8.05 -5.97 -0.94
CA ALA A 149 6.75 -5.59 -0.40
C ALA A 149 6.03 -6.77 0.27
N VAL A 150 5.93 -7.90 -0.43
CA VAL A 150 5.26 -9.11 0.07
C VAL A 150 5.94 -9.62 1.34
N SER A 151 7.27 -9.81 1.30
CA SER A 151 8.03 -10.31 2.47
C SER A 151 7.91 -9.39 3.68
N ALA A 152 7.91 -8.06 3.48
CA ALA A 152 7.75 -7.10 4.57
C ALA A 152 6.37 -7.20 5.23
N LEU A 153 5.30 -7.38 4.46
CA LEU A 153 3.95 -7.53 4.99
C LEU A 153 3.78 -8.85 5.74
N GLU A 154 4.24 -9.95 5.16
CA GLU A 154 4.15 -11.28 5.75
C GLU A 154 4.92 -11.37 7.07
N SER A 155 6.09 -10.73 7.18
CA SER A 155 6.87 -10.69 8.43
C SER A 155 6.15 -9.99 9.59
N LEU A 156 5.14 -9.17 9.30
CA LEU A 156 4.28 -8.49 10.27
C LEU A 156 2.92 -9.17 10.47
N GLY A 157 2.71 -10.35 9.86
CA GLY A 157 1.43 -11.07 9.93
C GLY A 157 0.30 -10.41 9.14
N LEU A 158 0.62 -9.48 8.25
CA LEU A 158 -0.33 -8.85 7.34
C LEU A 158 -0.47 -9.69 6.06
N LYS A 159 -1.65 -9.65 5.44
CA LYS A 159 -1.85 -10.33 4.17
C LYS A 159 -1.46 -9.42 3.01
N ALA A 160 -0.53 -9.88 2.20
CA ALA A 160 -0.11 -9.21 0.96
C ALA A 160 -1.03 -9.64 -0.20
N ASP A 161 -1.51 -8.66 -0.99
CA ASP A 161 -2.24 -8.92 -2.23
C ASP A 161 -1.52 -8.20 -3.37
N ALA A 162 -0.62 -8.93 -4.02
CA ALA A 162 0.16 -8.46 -5.17
C ALA A 162 -0.58 -8.64 -6.51
N GLY A 163 -1.69 -9.38 -6.51
CA GLY A 163 -2.43 -9.74 -7.71
C GLY A 163 -1.88 -10.99 -8.41
N VAL A 164 -1.44 -11.98 -7.64
CA VAL A 164 -0.97 -13.30 -8.09
C VAL A 164 -1.89 -14.37 -7.54
#